data_47dde752a0c2386a6505f7e70c169caf
#
_entry.id   47dde752a0c2386a6505f7e70c169caf
#
_cell.length_a   1.000
_cell.length_b   1.000
_cell.length_c   1.000
_cell.angle_alpha   90.00
_cell.angle_beta   90.00
_cell.angle_gamma   90.00
#
_symmetry.space_group_name_H-M   'P 1'
#
loop_
_entity.id
_entity.type
_entity.pdbx_description
1 polymer ?
#
loop_
_entity_poly.entity_id
_entity_poly.type
_entity_poly.pdbx_seq_one_letter_code
_entity_poly.pdbx_strand_id
1 'polypeptide(L)'
;MAGYTTGDVIISVRDVAIGFGERLVIDGLDLDVHAGEILGVVGGSGTGKSVLTRCILGLVPKRRGKITVFDQDLDAISQAEHKAIERRWGVLFQHGALFSSLNVLQNVQLPMVEHLRLPARLQDALGLLKIRLVGLPQDAAHKYPAQLSGGMIKRAALARALALDPEIVFLDEPTSGLDPIGAEEFDTLIRTLRDTLGLTVYMVTHDLDSLARICDRIAALADGKVIASGTMEDMLRHPHPWLRKYFGGERARAAGVKA
;
A
#
# COMPACT_ATOMS: atom_id res chain seq x y z
N MET A 1 -6.75 -19.30 13.42
CA MET A 1 -7.02 -17.85 13.35
C MET A 1 -8.34 -17.70 12.62
N ALA A 2 -9.29 -16.93 13.13
CA ALA A 2 -10.49 -16.61 12.35
C ALA A 2 -10.04 -15.81 11.14
N GLY A 3 -10.27 -16.32 9.94
CA GLY A 3 -9.98 -15.60 8.71
C GLY A 3 -10.99 -14.48 8.55
N TYR A 4 -10.52 -13.26 8.22
CA TYR A 4 -11.40 -12.16 7.83
C TYR A 4 -12.10 -12.51 6.51
N THR A 5 -13.37 -12.20 6.44
CA THR A 5 -14.15 -12.30 5.20
C THR A 5 -14.12 -10.96 4.47
N THR A 6 -14.29 -11.00 3.16
CA THR A 6 -14.39 -9.77 2.35
C THR A 6 -15.44 -8.83 2.94
N GLY A 7 -15.03 -7.59 3.20
CA GLY A 7 -15.88 -6.55 3.79
C GLY A 7 -15.69 -6.33 5.30
N ASP A 8 -15.04 -7.24 6.03
CA ASP A 8 -14.72 -7.03 7.44
C ASP A 8 -13.70 -5.88 7.58
N VAL A 9 -13.82 -5.06 8.62
CA VAL A 9 -12.84 -3.99 8.90
C VAL A 9 -11.58 -4.60 9.49
N ILE A 10 -10.46 -4.50 8.77
CA ILE A 10 -9.16 -5.03 9.22
C ILE A 10 -8.18 -3.95 9.68
N ILE A 11 -8.38 -2.69 9.27
CA ILE A 11 -7.72 -1.52 9.86
C ILE A 11 -8.81 -0.52 10.21
N SER A 12 -8.81 -0.06 11.47
CA SER A 12 -9.70 0.99 11.95
C SER A 12 -8.87 2.13 12.56
N VAL A 13 -9.04 3.32 12.03
CA VAL A 13 -8.42 4.56 12.51
C VAL A 13 -9.52 5.44 13.07
N ARG A 14 -9.41 5.90 14.33
CA ARG A 14 -10.43 6.71 15.01
C ARG A 14 -9.82 7.91 15.71
N ASP A 15 -10.34 9.10 15.40
CA ASP A 15 -9.94 10.40 15.97
C ASP A 15 -8.41 10.60 16.02
N VAL A 16 -7.71 10.15 14.96
CA VAL A 16 -6.25 10.17 14.96
C VAL A 16 -5.73 11.57 14.65
N ALA A 17 -4.80 12.04 15.50
CA ALA A 17 -4.03 13.25 15.27
C ALA A 17 -2.54 12.93 15.19
N ILE A 18 -1.87 13.48 14.15
CA ILE A 18 -0.43 13.30 13.89
C ILE A 18 0.18 14.66 13.59
N GLY A 19 1.35 14.94 14.16
CA GLY A 19 2.03 16.20 13.93
C GLY A 19 3.49 16.19 14.33
N PHE A 20 4.22 17.22 13.89
CA PHE A 20 5.65 17.44 14.15
C PHE A 20 5.85 18.81 14.79
N GLY A 21 6.58 18.87 15.91
CA GLY A 21 6.66 20.09 16.70
C GLY A 21 5.26 20.55 17.12
N GLU A 22 4.88 21.79 16.94
CA GLU A 22 3.53 22.31 17.27
C GLU A 22 2.52 22.11 16.13
N ARG A 23 2.96 21.73 14.93
CA ARG A 23 2.11 21.63 13.75
C ARG A 23 1.45 20.27 13.66
N LEU A 24 0.12 20.24 13.62
CA LEU A 24 -0.65 19.06 13.21
C LEU A 24 -0.70 18.95 11.68
N VAL A 25 -0.52 17.74 11.19
CA VAL A 25 -0.67 17.37 9.77
C VAL A 25 -2.01 16.66 9.56
N ILE A 26 -2.39 15.86 10.54
CA ILE A 26 -3.68 15.15 10.62
C ILE A 26 -4.30 15.51 11.97
N ASP A 27 -5.61 15.80 11.99
CA ASP A 27 -6.34 16.16 13.20
C ASP A 27 -7.77 15.63 13.18
N GLY A 28 -8.01 14.59 13.97
CA GLY A 28 -9.32 13.94 14.09
C GLY A 28 -9.71 13.17 12.84
N LEU A 29 -8.80 12.33 12.31
CA LEU A 29 -9.02 11.53 11.11
C LEU A 29 -9.61 10.18 11.48
N ASP A 30 -10.70 9.81 10.78
CA ASP A 30 -11.32 8.48 10.80
C ASP A 30 -11.13 7.81 9.44
N LEU A 31 -10.78 6.51 9.44
CA LEU A 31 -10.67 5.71 8.24
C LEU A 31 -10.83 4.22 8.59
N ASP A 32 -11.58 3.50 7.77
CA ASP A 32 -11.64 2.04 7.78
C ASP A 32 -11.02 1.47 6.50
N VAL A 33 -10.33 0.33 6.62
CA VAL A 33 -9.88 -0.51 5.51
C VAL A 33 -10.55 -1.87 5.65
N HIS A 34 -11.19 -2.33 4.57
CA HIS A 34 -11.91 -3.59 4.58
C HIS A 34 -11.09 -4.73 3.95
N ALA A 35 -11.28 -5.92 4.47
CA ALA A 35 -10.63 -7.12 3.94
C ALA A 35 -10.97 -7.36 2.47
N GLY A 36 -9.97 -7.63 1.67
CA GLY A 36 -10.11 -7.96 0.24
C GLY A 36 -10.38 -6.76 -0.68
N GLU A 37 -10.43 -5.50 -0.16
CA GLU A 37 -10.55 -4.32 -1.02
C GLU A 37 -9.20 -3.80 -1.51
N ILE A 38 -9.20 -3.06 -2.61
CA ILE A 38 -8.15 -2.12 -3.00
C ILE A 38 -8.63 -0.73 -2.62
N LEU A 39 -8.12 -0.18 -1.52
CA LEU A 39 -8.40 1.19 -1.09
C LEU A 39 -7.36 2.14 -1.67
N GLY A 40 -7.81 3.08 -2.51
CA GLY A 40 -6.99 4.20 -2.99
C GLY A 40 -7.05 5.38 -2.02
N VAL A 41 -5.91 5.87 -1.56
CA VAL A 41 -5.80 7.05 -0.69
C VAL A 41 -5.23 8.21 -1.47
N VAL A 42 -6.04 9.25 -1.65
CA VAL A 42 -5.71 10.43 -2.46
C VAL A 42 -5.72 11.70 -1.64
N GLY A 43 -5.12 12.74 -2.19
CA GLY A 43 -5.09 14.07 -1.54
C GLY A 43 -3.99 14.94 -2.13
N GLY A 44 -4.06 16.23 -1.89
CA GLY A 44 -3.03 17.18 -2.31
C GLY A 44 -1.64 16.88 -1.71
N SER A 45 -0.61 17.54 -2.21
CA SER A 45 0.71 17.45 -1.59
C SER A 45 0.66 17.99 -0.16
N GLY A 46 1.27 17.27 0.79
CA GLY A 46 1.32 17.70 2.19
C GLY A 46 0.05 17.43 3.01
N THR A 47 -1.01 16.81 2.46
CA THR A 47 -2.25 16.49 3.21
C THR A 47 -2.11 15.38 4.25
N GLY A 48 -0.93 14.73 4.33
CA GLY A 48 -0.67 13.72 5.37
C GLY A 48 -0.81 12.27 4.93
N LYS A 49 -1.04 11.95 3.64
CA LYS A 49 -1.17 10.57 3.15
C LYS A 49 -0.05 9.63 3.62
N SER A 50 1.19 9.97 3.28
CA SER A 50 2.35 9.15 3.68
C SER A 50 2.61 9.19 5.19
N VAL A 51 2.20 10.25 5.88
CA VAL A 51 2.28 10.37 7.34
C VAL A 51 1.27 9.42 7.98
N LEU A 52 0.03 9.36 7.46
CA LEU A 52 -1.00 8.42 7.89
C LEU A 52 -0.54 6.97 7.69
N THR A 53 -0.05 6.65 6.49
CA THR A 53 0.50 5.31 6.19
C THR A 53 1.58 4.91 7.18
N ARG A 54 2.56 5.79 7.41
CA ARG A 54 3.65 5.52 8.37
C ARG A 54 3.16 5.40 9.80
N CYS A 55 2.11 6.13 10.16
CA CYS A 55 1.50 6.03 11.49
C CYS A 55 0.78 4.68 11.68
N ILE A 56 0.04 4.22 10.67
CA ILE A 56 -0.60 2.89 10.68
C ILE A 56 0.47 1.78 10.80
N LEU A 57 1.59 1.94 10.11
CA LEU A 57 2.73 1.01 10.15
C LEU A 57 3.57 1.11 11.45
N GLY A 58 3.21 2.00 12.39
CA GLY A 58 3.98 2.20 13.63
C GLY A 58 5.31 2.93 13.46
N LEU A 59 5.61 3.48 12.27
CA LEU A 59 6.86 4.20 11.97
C LEU A 59 6.85 5.66 12.43
N VAL A 60 5.68 6.22 12.66
CA VAL A 60 5.48 7.60 13.17
C VAL A 60 4.46 7.54 14.30
N PRO A 61 4.76 8.10 15.48
CA PRO A 61 3.81 8.10 16.59
C PRO A 61 2.63 9.06 16.30
N LYS A 62 1.44 8.66 16.71
CA LYS A 62 0.29 9.55 16.79
C LYS A 62 0.32 10.34 18.10
N ARG A 63 -0.36 11.47 18.15
CA ARG A 63 -0.56 12.28 19.37
C ARG A 63 -1.83 11.92 20.10
N ARG A 64 -2.87 11.51 19.37
CA ARG A 64 -4.20 11.22 19.86
C ARG A 64 -4.87 10.19 18.96
N GLY A 65 -5.94 9.59 19.45
CA GLY A 65 -6.77 8.66 18.71
C GLY A 65 -6.32 7.21 18.83
N LYS A 66 -7.01 6.35 18.13
CA LYS A 66 -6.83 4.91 18.19
C LYS A 66 -6.63 4.31 16.80
N ILE A 67 -5.67 3.40 16.68
CA ILE A 67 -5.48 2.59 15.48
C ILE A 67 -5.58 1.12 15.87
N THR A 68 -6.52 0.41 15.25
CA THR A 68 -6.71 -1.02 15.43
C THR A 68 -6.39 -1.73 14.14
N VAL A 69 -5.58 -2.77 14.19
CA VAL A 69 -5.24 -3.63 13.05
C VAL A 69 -5.52 -5.08 13.44
N PHE A 70 -6.28 -5.80 12.63
CA PHE A 70 -6.71 -7.17 12.93
C PHE A 70 -7.33 -7.30 14.33
N ASP A 71 -8.24 -6.37 14.67
CA ASP A 71 -8.91 -6.25 15.98
C ASP A 71 -7.99 -5.99 17.17
N GLN A 72 -6.70 -5.73 16.93
CA GLN A 72 -5.74 -5.42 17.98
C GLN A 72 -5.43 -3.92 18.01
N ASP A 73 -5.56 -3.31 19.18
CA ASP A 73 -5.19 -1.91 19.42
C ASP A 73 -3.67 -1.80 19.48
N LEU A 74 -3.07 -1.09 18.52
CA LEU A 74 -1.61 -0.98 18.40
C LEU A 74 -0.92 -0.34 19.63
N ASP A 75 -1.65 0.42 20.44
CA ASP A 75 -1.09 1.01 21.67
C ASP A 75 -1.17 0.05 22.87
N ALA A 76 -2.05 -0.95 22.82
CA ALA A 76 -2.33 -1.84 23.94
C ALA A 76 -1.58 -3.18 23.86
N ILE A 77 -1.03 -3.51 22.71
CA ILE A 77 -0.35 -4.79 22.46
C ILE A 77 1.13 -4.74 22.87
N SER A 78 1.66 -5.92 23.24
CA SER A 78 3.08 -6.11 23.50
C SER A 78 3.94 -6.01 22.23
N GLN A 79 5.24 -5.80 22.38
CA GLN A 79 6.18 -5.79 21.27
C GLN A 79 6.17 -7.12 20.45
N ALA A 80 5.91 -8.24 21.11
CA ALA A 80 5.84 -9.54 20.45
C ALA A 80 4.58 -9.65 19.56
N GLU A 81 3.44 -9.15 20.05
CA GLU A 81 2.19 -9.07 19.28
C GLU A 81 2.32 -8.09 18.11
N HIS A 82 2.99 -6.96 18.33
CA HIS A 82 3.28 -5.99 17.27
C HIS A 82 4.08 -6.63 16.13
N LYS A 83 5.16 -7.37 16.44
CA LYS A 83 5.92 -8.15 15.46
C LYS A 83 5.09 -9.23 14.75
N ALA A 84 4.09 -9.80 15.43
CA ALA A 84 3.17 -10.76 14.81
C ALA A 84 2.26 -10.09 13.78
N ILE A 85 1.79 -8.87 14.05
CA ILE A 85 1.05 -8.05 13.09
C ILE A 85 1.93 -7.65 11.90
N GLU A 86 3.17 -7.20 12.15
CA GLU A 86 4.12 -6.78 11.10
C GLU A 86 4.38 -7.88 10.06
N ARG A 87 4.32 -9.15 10.45
CA ARG A 87 4.46 -10.29 9.51
C ARG A 87 3.27 -10.48 8.59
N ARG A 88 2.11 -9.91 8.93
CA ARG A 88 0.85 -10.02 8.18
C ARG A 88 0.65 -8.89 7.19
N TRP A 89 1.59 -7.95 7.10
CA TRP A 89 1.57 -6.90 6.08
C TRP A 89 2.87 -6.83 5.30
N GLY A 90 2.77 -6.36 4.06
CA GLY A 90 3.91 -6.05 3.21
C GLY A 90 3.91 -4.57 2.84
N VAL A 91 5.09 -3.99 2.61
CA VAL A 91 5.21 -2.56 2.26
C VAL A 91 6.06 -2.38 1.01
N LEU A 92 5.51 -1.66 0.03
CA LEU A 92 6.21 -1.13 -1.12
C LEU A 92 6.31 0.40 -0.99
N PHE A 93 7.50 0.91 -0.74
CA PHE A 93 7.76 2.36 -0.69
C PHE A 93 7.95 2.95 -2.08
N GLN A 94 7.74 4.25 -2.22
CA GLN A 94 7.73 4.99 -3.49
C GLN A 94 8.89 4.67 -4.45
N HIS A 95 10.11 4.51 -3.94
CA HIS A 95 11.30 4.17 -4.75
C HIS A 95 11.71 2.69 -4.65
N GLY A 96 10.81 1.82 -4.19
CA GLY A 96 11.07 0.39 -3.98
C GLY A 96 11.90 0.10 -2.73
N ALA A 97 12.77 1.00 -2.30
CA ALA A 97 13.65 0.86 -1.13
C ALA A 97 14.39 -0.50 -1.07
N LEU A 98 14.90 -0.98 -2.20
CA LEU A 98 15.73 -2.16 -2.26
C LEU A 98 17.12 -1.86 -1.69
N PHE A 99 17.70 -2.82 -0.98
CA PHE A 99 19.10 -2.74 -0.54
C PHE A 99 20.01 -2.86 -1.74
N SER A 100 20.79 -1.82 -2.03
CA SER A 100 21.67 -1.75 -3.21
C SER A 100 22.80 -2.76 -3.20
N SER A 101 23.22 -3.20 -2.02
CA SER A 101 24.26 -4.21 -1.80
C SER A 101 23.78 -5.66 -1.95
N LEU A 102 22.46 -5.87 -2.07
CA LEU A 102 21.82 -7.18 -2.22
C LEU A 102 21.26 -7.33 -3.64
N ASN A 103 21.36 -8.54 -4.21
CA ASN A 103 20.65 -8.84 -5.46
C ASN A 103 19.13 -8.96 -5.22
N VAL A 104 18.34 -9.12 -6.29
CA VAL A 104 16.87 -9.22 -6.19
C VAL A 104 16.46 -10.37 -5.30
N LEU A 105 17.02 -11.57 -5.46
CA LEU A 105 16.67 -12.73 -4.64
C LEU A 105 16.95 -12.48 -3.16
N GLN A 106 18.10 -11.94 -2.83
CA GLN A 106 18.47 -11.59 -1.46
C GLN A 106 17.54 -10.52 -0.86
N ASN A 107 17.16 -9.50 -1.64
CA ASN A 107 16.18 -8.51 -1.22
C ASN A 107 14.83 -9.15 -0.89
N VAL A 108 14.36 -10.08 -1.73
CA VAL A 108 13.08 -10.78 -1.52
C VAL A 108 13.14 -11.73 -0.33
N GLN A 109 14.28 -12.37 -0.10
CA GLN A 109 14.48 -13.30 1.02
C GLN A 109 14.64 -12.59 2.38
N LEU A 110 15.00 -11.32 2.41
CA LEU A 110 15.32 -10.62 3.64
C LEU A 110 14.23 -10.75 4.73
N PRO A 111 12.94 -10.53 4.45
CA PRO A 111 11.89 -10.76 5.44
C PRO A 111 11.81 -12.23 5.90
N MET A 112 12.09 -13.19 5.01
CA MET A 112 12.07 -14.62 5.37
C MET A 112 13.23 -14.96 6.33
N VAL A 113 14.42 -14.39 6.08
CA VAL A 113 15.60 -14.57 6.95
C VAL A 113 15.35 -13.97 8.33
N GLU A 114 14.70 -12.80 8.39
CA GLU A 114 14.44 -12.09 9.64
C GLU A 114 13.34 -12.76 10.49
N HIS A 115 12.29 -13.25 9.83
CA HIS A 115 11.08 -13.69 10.53
C HIS A 115 10.84 -15.19 10.52
N LEU A 116 11.49 -15.96 9.63
CA LEU A 116 11.27 -17.39 9.46
C LEU A 116 12.57 -18.17 9.65
N ARG A 117 12.50 -19.29 10.34
CA ARG A 117 13.63 -20.22 10.49
C ARG A 117 13.57 -21.30 9.41
N LEU A 118 13.86 -20.92 8.15
CA LEU A 118 13.80 -21.83 7.02
C LEU A 118 15.21 -22.27 6.59
N PRO A 119 15.37 -23.53 6.11
CA PRO A 119 16.60 -23.93 5.42
C PRO A 119 16.86 -23.07 4.18
N ALA A 120 18.13 -22.76 3.86
CA ALA A 120 18.51 -21.91 2.74
C ALA A 120 17.87 -22.35 1.40
N ARG A 121 17.87 -23.65 1.10
CA ARG A 121 17.24 -24.20 -0.11
C ARG A 121 15.76 -23.86 -0.22
N LEU A 122 15.02 -23.83 0.90
CA LEU A 122 13.61 -23.48 0.90
C LEU A 122 13.43 -21.96 0.74
N GLN A 123 14.29 -21.14 1.37
CA GLN A 123 14.30 -19.69 1.17
C GLN A 123 14.55 -19.34 -0.30
N ASP A 124 15.50 -20.02 -0.98
CA ASP A 124 15.77 -19.83 -2.40
C ASP A 124 14.55 -20.16 -3.26
N ALA A 125 13.93 -21.30 -3.01
CA ALA A 125 12.75 -21.75 -3.75
C ALA A 125 11.57 -20.78 -3.59
N LEU A 126 11.30 -20.34 -2.36
CA LEU A 126 10.23 -19.38 -2.06
C LEU A 126 10.55 -18.00 -2.64
N GLY A 127 11.78 -17.53 -2.52
CA GLY A 127 12.21 -16.25 -3.11
C GLY A 127 12.04 -16.23 -4.63
N LEU A 128 12.46 -17.29 -5.32
CA LEU A 128 12.26 -17.44 -6.77
C LEU A 128 10.77 -17.53 -7.14
N LEU A 129 9.95 -18.17 -6.32
CA LEU A 129 8.49 -18.18 -6.51
C LEU A 129 7.91 -16.77 -6.46
N LYS A 130 8.30 -15.96 -5.46
CA LYS A 130 7.83 -14.56 -5.33
C LYS A 130 8.29 -13.67 -6.50
N ILE A 131 9.52 -13.88 -7.00
CA ILE A 131 10.04 -13.18 -8.17
C ILE A 131 9.19 -13.49 -9.41
N ARG A 132 8.85 -14.77 -9.63
CA ARG A 132 7.96 -15.18 -10.73
C ARG A 132 6.53 -14.65 -10.56
N LEU A 133 6.01 -14.66 -9.35
CA LEU A 133 4.66 -14.19 -9.03
C LEU A 133 4.41 -12.74 -9.45
N VAL A 134 5.44 -11.89 -9.37
CA VAL A 134 5.37 -10.50 -9.81
C VAL A 134 5.76 -10.29 -11.28
N GLY A 135 5.92 -11.37 -12.04
CA GLY A 135 6.24 -11.32 -13.48
C GLY A 135 7.66 -10.90 -13.81
N LEU A 136 8.61 -11.05 -12.86
CA LEU A 136 10.03 -10.86 -13.17
C LEU A 136 10.63 -12.11 -13.81
N PRO A 137 11.51 -11.97 -14.83
CA PRO A 137 12.20 -13.10 -15.42
C PRO A 137 13.20 -13.70 -14.41
N GLN A 138 13.47 -14.99 -14.54
CA GLN A 138 14.28 -15.71 -13.55
C GLN A 138 15.71 -15.18 -13.43
N ASP A 139 16.31 -14.71 -14.54
CA ASP A 139 17.65 -14.11 -14.56
C ASP A 139 17.74 -12.81 -13.75
N ALA A 140 16.60 -12.13 -13.53
CA ALA A 140 16.55 -10.95 -12.67
C ALA A 140 16.89 -11.25 -11.22
N ALA A 141 16.74 -12.49 -10.76
CA ALA A 141 17.03 -12.90 -9.39
C ALA A 141 18.47 -12.57 -8.93
N HIS A 142 19.41 -12.64 -9.86
CA HIS A 142 20.83 -12.40 -9.58
C HIS A 142 21.32 -10.98 -9.89
N LYS A 143 20.43 -10.12 -10.44
CA LYS A 143 20.75 -8.71 -10.73
C LYS A 143 20.68 -7.86 -9.46
N TYR A 144 21.53 -6.85 -9.43
CA TYR A 144 21.47 -5.82 -8.38
C TYR A 144 20.53 -4.69 -8.80
N PRO A 145 19.98 -3.91 -7.84
CA PRO A 145 19.04 -2.82 -8.13
C PRO A 145 19.51 -1.86 -9.22
N ALA A 146 20.81 -1.55 -9.27
CA ALA A 146 21.39 -0.67 -10.30
C ALA A 146 21.33 -1.23 -11.74
N GLN A 147 21.05 -2.52 -11.91
CA GLN A 147 20.95 -3.22 -13.19
C GLN A 147 19.49 -3.40 -13.66
N LEU A 148 18.53 -2.87 -12.89
CA LEU A 148 17.10 -3.03 -13.14
C LEU A 148 16.50 -1.77 -13.76
N SER A 149 15.49 -1.94 -14.61
CA SER A 149 14.61 -0.83 -15.00
C SER A 149 13.73 -0.40 -13.82
N GLY A 150 13.14 0.81 -13.90
CA GLY A 150 12.22 1.31 -12.89
C GLY A 150 11.06 0.35 -12.59
N GLY A 151 10.45 -0.23 -13.63
CA GLY A 151 9.39 -1.23 -13.48
C GLY A 151 9.89 -2.52 -12.82
N MET A 152 11.09 -2.99 -13.14
CA MET A 152 11.68 -4.15 -12.47
C MET A 152 11.98 -3.88 -10.99
N ILE A 153 12.45 -2.67 -10.64
CA ILE A 153 12.63 -2.27 -9.23
C ILE A 153 11.31 -2.34 -8.46
N LYS A 154 10.21 -1.80 -9.04
CA LYS A 154 8.88 -1.85 -8.41
C LYS A 154 8.38 -3.29 -8.24
N ARG A 155 8.53 -4.14 -9.26
CA ARG A 155 8.16 -5.56 -9.19
C ARG A 155 9.01 -6.32 -8.15
N ALA A 156 10.33 -6.08 -8.07
CA ALA A 156 11.19 -6.69 -7.05
C ALA A 156 10.82 -6.25 -5.63
N ALA A 157 10.49 -4.97 -5.44
CA ALA A 157 10.01 -4.44 -4.17
C ALA A 157 8.66 -5.04 -3.78
N LEU A 158 7.76 -5.26 -4.74
CA LEU A 158 6.49 -5.96 -4.54
C LEU A 158 6.73 -7.44 -4.16
N ALA A 159 7.66 -8.14 -4.83
CA ALA A 159 8.03 -9.51 -4.47
C ALA A 159 8.53 -9.62 -3.02
N ARG A 160 9.34 -8.64 -2.58
CA ARG A 160 9.77 -8.53 -1.18
C ARG A 160 8.60 -8.26 -0.23
N ALA A 161 7.69 -7.37 -0.59
CA ALA A 161 6.50 -7.10 0.21
C ALA A 161 5.61 -8.35 0.39
N LEU A 162 5.58 -9.23 -0.62
CA LEU A 162 4.82 -10.49 -0.61
C LEU A 162 5.58 -11.66 0.03
N ALA A 163 6.80 -11.47 0.53
CA ALA A 163 7.70 -12.55 0.95
C ALA A 163 7.13 -13.42 2.08
N LEU A 164 6.34 -12.85 2.98
CA LEU A 164 5.76 -13.54 4.14
C LEU A 164 4.28 -13.92 3.94
N ASP A 165 3.76 -13.91 2.71
CA ASP A 165 2.34 -14.13 2.40
C ASP A 165 1.42 -13.23 3.25
N PRO A 166 1.58 -11.89 3.14
CA PRO A 166 0.84 -10.93 3.94
C PRO A 166 -0.66 -10.95 3.59
N GLU A 167 -1.49 -10.50 4.53
CA GLU A 167 -2.94 -10.27 4.31
C GLU A 167 -3.21 -8.86 3.80
N ILE A 168 -2.31 -7.90 4.12
CA ILE A 168 -2.41 -6.50 3.68
C ILE A 168 -1.11 -6.11 2.97
N VAL A 169 -1.23 -5.38 1.85
CA VAL A 169 -0.09 -4.75 1.19
C VAL A 169 -0.29 -3.24 1.12
N PHE A 170 0.67 -2.50 1.68
CA PHE A 170 0.75 -1.05 1.58
C PHE A 170 1.59 -0.67 0.38
N LEU A 171 1.04 0.14 -0.53
CA LEU A 171 1.70 0.60 -1.74
C LEU A 171 1.77 2.13 -1.70
N ASP A 172 2.98 2.69 -1.65
CA ASP A 172 3.20 4.14 -1.71
C ASP A 172 3.68 4.52 -3.11
N GLU A 173 2.80 5.16 -3.90
CA GLU A 173 3.04 5.60 -5.28
C GLU A 173 3.60 4.47 -6.18
N PRO A 174 2.91 3.34 -6.31
CA PRO A 174 3.46 2.15 -6.95
C PRO A 174 3.77 2.34 -8.44
N THR A 175 2.97 3.12 -9.16
CA THR A 175 3.13 3.39 -10.61
C THR A 175 4.00 4.61 -10.91
N SER A 176 4.40 5.37 -9.88
CA SER A 176 5.22 6.57 -10.05
C SER A 176 6.55 6.28 -10.77
N GLY A 177 6.82 7.03 -11.84
CA GLY A 177 8.03 6.88 -12.66
C GLY A 177 7.99 5.75 -13.69
N LEU A 178 6.86 5.08 -13.84
CA LEU A 178 6.61 4.14 -14.94
C LEU A 178 6.04 4.89 -16.15
N ASP A 179 6.29 4.35 -17.34
CA ASP A 179 5.54 4.75 -18.53
C ASP A 179 4.07 4.25 -18.44
N PRO A 180 3.15 4.79 -19.27
CA PRO A 180 1.74 4.43 -19.16
C PRO A 180 1.46 2.92 -19.32
N ILE A 181 2.21 2.23 -20.19
CA ILE A 181 2.05 0.78 -20.40
C ILE A 181 2.50 0.01 -19.15
N GLY A 182 3.68 0.36 -18.64
CA GLY A 182 4.22 -0.24 -17.41
C GLY A 182 3.35 0.01 -16.17
N ALA A 183 2.70 1.18 -16.08
CA ALA A 183 1.75 1.50 -15.02
C ALA A 183 0.50 0.61 -15.11
N GLU A 184 -0.06 0.47 -16.33
CA GLU A 184 -1.21 -0.40 -16.58
C GLU A 184 -0.94 -1.87 -16.28
N GLU A 185 0.23 -2.37 -16.69
CA GLU A 185 0.66 -3.73 -16.36
C GLU A 185 0.83 -3.94 -14.85
N PHE A 186 1.36 -2.92 -14.14
CA PHE A 186 1.52 -3.00 -12.69
C PHE A 186 0.18 -2.99 -11.97
N ASP A 187 -0.76 -2.15 -12.39
CA ASP A 187 -2.13 -2.13 -11.88
C ASP A 187 -2.84 -3.48 -12.09
N THR A 188 -2.71 -4.04 -13.29
CA THR A 188 -3.26 -5.36 -13.63
C THR A 188 -2.65 -6.45 -12.73
N LEU A 189 -1.35 -6.39 -12.47
CA LEU A 189 -0.68 -7.29 -11.54
C LEU A 189 -1.24 -7.18 -10.12
N ILE A 190 -1.39 -5.96 -9.59
CA ILE A 190 -1.96 -5.75 -8.24
C ILE A 190 -3.37 -6.31 -8.15
N ARG A 191 -4.23 -6.05 -9.15
CA ARG A 191 -5.60 -6.60 -9.18
C ARG A 191 -5.57 -8.13 -9.19
N THR A 192 -4.74 -8.72 -10.05
CA THR A 192 -4.61 -10.19 -10.16
C THR A 192 -4.16 -10.80 -8.84
N LEU A 193 -3.19 -10.19 -8.16
CA LEU A 193 -2.71 -10.66 -6.87
C LEU A 193 -3.79 -10.54 -5.80
N ARG A 194 -4.55 -9.45 -5.75
CA ARG A 194 -5.68 -9.29 -4.85
C ARG A 194 -6.73 -10.38 -5.08
N ASP A 195 -7.14 -10.59 -6.33
CA ASP A 195 -8.19 -11.55 -6.69
C ASP A 195 -7.77 -13.01 -6.43
N THR A 196 -6.48 -13.31 -6.66
CA THR A 196 -5.95 -14.69 -6.55
C THR A 196 -5.57 -15.07 -5.13
N LEU A 197 -4.98 -14.11 -4.38
CA LEU A 197 -4.44 -14.36 -3.04
C LEU A 197 -5.36 -13.87 -1.92
N GLY A 198 -6.46 -13.18 -2.24
CA GLY A 198 -7.36 -12.59 -1.25
C GLY A 198 -6.72 -11.41 -0.48
N LEU A 199 -5.76 -10.72 -1.11
CA LEU A 199 -5.06 -9.60 -0.47
C LEU A 199 -5.98 -8.41 -0.22
N THR A 200 -5.70 -7.68 0.84
CA THR A 200 -6.16 -6.29 0.98
C THR A 200 -5.05 -5.36 0.53
N VAL A 201 -5.38 -4.32 -0.21
CA VAL A 201 -4.42 -3.35 -0.71
C VAL A 201 -4.77 -1.95 -0.22
N TYR A 202 -3.85 -1.32 0.50
CA TYR A 202 -3.90 0.10 0.86
C TYR A 202 -2.91 0.83 -0.05
N MET A 203 -3.39 1.63 -0.99
CA MET A 203 -2.59 2.27 -2.02
C MET A 203 -2.66 3.79 -1.92
N VAL A 204 -1.54 4.44 -1.66
CA VAL A 204 -1.40 5.90 -1.81
C VAL A 204 -0.99 6.17 -3.25
N THR A 205 -1.79 6.96 -3.97
CA THR A 205 -1.46 7.37 -5.34
C THR A 205 -2.08 8.72 -5.69
N HIS A 206 -1.52 9.38 -6.69
CA HIS A 206 -2.10 10.55 -7.36
C HIS A 206 -2.49 10.24 -8.83
N ASP A 207 -2.31 9.00 -9.24
CA ASP A 207 -2.64 8.52 -10.59
C ASP A 207 -4.13 8.21 -10.69
N LEU A 208 -4.85 9.02 -11.48
CA LEU A 208 -6.29 8.89 -11.68
C LEU A 208 -6.67 7.64 -12.48
N ASP A 209 -5.79 7.20 -13.39
CA ASP A 209 -6.00 5.98 -14.17
C ASP A 209 -5.96 4.76 -13.27
N SER A 210 -4.95 4.65 -12.39
CA SER A 210 -4.86 3.59 -11.39
C SER A 210 -6.09 3.58 -10.47
N LEU A 211 -6.52 4.76 -9.96
CA LEU A 211 -7.70 4.86 -9.11
C LEU A 211 -8.97 4.35 -9.79
N ALA A 212 -9.20 4.78 -11.04
CA ALA A 212 -10.40 4.38 -11.80
C ALA A 212 -10.38 2.90 -12.21
N ARG A 213 -9.18 2.35 -12.45
CA ARG A 213 -8.99 1.02 -13.00
C ARG A 213 -9.05 -0.09 -11.95
N ILE A 214 -8.44 0.13 -10.78
CA ILE A 214 -8.24 -0.96 -9.82
C ILE A 214 -8.80 -0.71 -8.42
N CYS A 215 -9.07 0.54 -8.00
CA CYS A 215 -9.58 0.78 -6.66
C CYS A 215 -11.07 0.47 -6.56
N ASP A 216 -11.43 -0.31 -5.55
CA ASP A 216 -12.83 -0.57 -5.19
C ASP A 216 -13.42 0.63 -4.46
N ARG A 217 -12.60 1.27 -3.62
CA ARG A 217 -12.97 2.43 -2.83
C ARG A 217 -11.82 3.43 -2.77
N ILE A 218 -12.16 4.71 -2.68
CA ILE A 218 -11.21 5.83 -2.60
C ILE A 218 -11.49 6.61 -1.32
N ALA A 219 -10.45 6.91 -0.56
CA ALA A 219 -10.48 7.82 0.58
C ALA A 219 -9.73 9.11 0.21
N ALA A 220 -10.43 10.23 0.19
CA ALA A 220 -9.86 11.52 -0.17
C ALA A 220 -9.50 12.33 1.08
N LEU A 221 -8.22 12.70 1.19
CA LEU A 221 -7.67 13.47 2.31
C LEU A 221 -7.51 14.94 1.94
N ALA A 222 -8.11 15.81 2.74
CA ALA A 222 -7.87 17.26 2.73
C ALA A 222 -7.99 17.78 4.17
N ASP A 223 -7.31 18.89 4.45
CA ASP A 223 -7.35 19.59 5.74
C ASP A 223 -7.14 18.66 6.96
N GLY A 224 -6.26 17.68 6.81
CA GLY A 224 -5.92 16.71 7.87
C GLY A 224 -6.99 15.66 8.18
N LYS A 225 -8.01 15.52 7.34
CA LYS A 225 -9.16 14.61 7.52
C LYS A 225 -9.47 13.84 6.23
N VAL A 226 -10.21 12.75 6.37
CA VAL A 226 -10.91 12.12 5.24
C VAL A 226 -12.17 12.93 4.96
N ILE A 227 -12.20 13.62 3.82
CA ILE A 227 -13.34 14.48 3.42
C ILE A 227 -14.42 13.71 2.65
N ALA A 228 -14.04 12.58 2.07
CA ALA A 228 -14.96 11.66 1.39
C ALA A 228 -14.34 10.26 1.33
N SER A 229 -15.18 9.24 1.37
CA SER A 229 -14.81 7.84 1.12
C SER A 229 -15.94 7.14 0.37
N GLY A 230 -15.61 6.48 -0.73
CA GLY A 230 -16.60 5.81 -1.60
C GLY A 230 -15.99 5.36 -2.91
N THR A 231 -16.83 4.97 -3.85
CA THR A 231 -16.45 4.58 -5.21
C THR A 231 -15.96 5.78 -6.03
N MET A 232 -15.38 5.54 -7.20
CA MET A 232 -15.03 6.61 -8.14
C MET A 232 -16.24 7.47 -8.48
N GLU A 233 -17.44 6.85 -8.64
CA GLU A 233 -18.68 7.56 -8.92
C GLU A 233 -19.08 8.49 -7.78
N ASP A 234 -18.94 8.05 -6.52
CA ASP A 234 -19.19 8.89 -5.34
C ASP A 234 -18.23 10.09 -5.29
N MET A 235 -16.95 9.89 -5.64
CA MET A 235 -15.97 10.97 -5.70
C MET A 235 -16.34 12.03 -6.75
N LEU A 236 -16.81 11.62 -7.93
CA LEU A 236 -17.22 12.50 -9.02
C LEU A 236 -18.46 13.34 -8.67
N ARG A 237 -19.42 12.77 -7.95
CA ARG A 237 -20.66 13.45 -7.54
C ARG A 237 -20.50 14.30 -6.29
N HIS A 238 -19.39 14.17 -5.58
CA HIS A 238 -19.22 14.82 -4.28
C HIS A 238 -19.14 16.35 -4.40
N PRO A 239 -19.87 17.13 -3.58
CA PRO A 239 -19.95 18.59 -3.71
C PRO A 239 -18.69 19.34 -3.28
N HIS A 240 -17.76 18.68 -2.59
CA HIS A 240 -16.56 19.32 -2.03
C HIS A 240 -15.69 19.96 -3.13
N PRO A 241 -15.28 21.25 -3.02
CA PRO A 241 -14.57 21.97 -4.08
C PRO A 241 -13.26 21.29 -4.52
N TRP A 242 -12.51 20.71 -3.56
CA TRP A 242 -11.26 20.03 -3.87
C TRP A 242 -11.52 18.78 -4.74
N LEU A 243 -12.55 17.97 -4.42
CA LEU A 243 -12.90 16.76 -5.20
C LEU A 243 -13.35 17.12 -6.60
N ARG A 244 -14.19 18.14 -6.76
CA ARG A 244 -14.60 18.64 -8.08
C ARG A 244 -13.41 19.09 -8.93
N LYS A 245 -12.41 19.75 -8.32
CA LYS A 245 -11.20 20.17 -9.02
C LYS A 245 -10.30 18.96 -9.36
N TYR A 246 -10.17 18.01 -8.44
CA TYR A 246 -9.29 16.86 -8.59
C TYR A 246 -9.82 15.85 -9.60
N PHE A 247 -11.09 15.44 -9.47
CA PHE A 247 -11.73 14.45 -10.32
C PHE A 247 -12.47 15.03 -11.54
N GLY A 248 -12.80 16.31 -11.57
CA GLY A 248 -13.51 16.98 -12.69
C GLY A 248 -12.59 17.70 -13.67
N GLY A 249 -11.27 17.71 -13.45
CA GLY A 249 -10.29 18.37 -14.32
C GLY A 249 -10.09 17.66 -15.66
N GLU A 250 -9.38 18.31 -16.61
CA GLU A 250 -9.07 17.74 -17.92
C GLU A 250 -8.32 16.40 -17.83
N ARG A 251 -7.44 16.24 -16.86
CA ARG A 251 -6.71 14.99 -16.61
C ARG A 251 -7.63 13.83 -16.23
N ALA A 252 -8.65 14.09 -15.42
CA ALA A 252 -9.63 13.07 -15.04
C ALA A 252 -10.47 12.62 -16.23
N ARG A 253 -10.82 13.55 -17.13
CA ARG A 253 -11.54 13.22 -18.39
C ARG A 253 -10.65 12.41 -19.35
N ALA A 254 -9.35 12.72 -19.44
CA ALA A 254 -8.39 11.97 -20.23
C ALA A 254 -8.17 10.56 -19.69
N ALA A 255 -8.26 10.36 -18.38
CA ALA A 255 -8.20 9.07 -17.68
C ALA A 255 -9.48 8.23 -17.83
N GLY A 256 -10.42 8.61 -18.69
CA GLY A 256 -11.68 7.88 -18.90
C GLY A 256 -12.69 8.00 -17.75
N VAL A 257 -12.40 8.85 -16.77
CA VAL A 257 -13.32 9.18 -15.68
C VAL A 257 -14.46 10.01 -16.25
N LYS A 258 -15.57 9.35 -16.59
CA LYS A 258 -16.77 10.00 -17.11
C LYS A 258 -17.52 10.65 -15.95
N ALA A 259 -17.75 11.98 -16.06
CA ALA A 259 -18.62 12.72 -15.16
C ALA A 259 -20.09 12.34 -15.35
#